data_bda4d3f96f249a5bb1a7f65bee3b51dd
#
_entry.id   bda4d3f96f249a5bb1a7f65bee3b51dd
#
_cell.length_a   1.000
_cell.length_b   1.000
_cell.length_c   1.000
_cell.angle_alpha   90.00
_cell.angle_beta   90.00
_cell.angle_gamma   90.00
#
_symmetry.space_group_name_H-M   'P 1'
#
loop_
_entity.id
_entity.type
_entity.pdbx_description
1 polymer ?
#
loop_
_entity_poly.entity_id
_entity_poly.type
_entity_poly.pdbx_seq_one_letter_code
_entity_poly.pdbx_strand_id
1 'polypeptide(L)'
;MVTAMTSHAAPAAEMMLPPAFQPAVAEIVTAAPALSRGAAALDWIAPVRTWQTVAWEAATLAVAAGYGRSPLTEAAAYAGAGALVGMSSLRVHGRCLGQWTDTQGRYRYRKLAARRRAEAGAAVEPLATLLPDLALGGYVDRAGNRVGLAASDGGWVAAVRLGPAVEPDAGALVAVLREAFADTTIPLASAQLLVWTAAGPSGAGPVAPAPDPAPHPAPDSDPDPADLTATVTHAVMPPGSFPSQAKPQPSITPAPNRGPMRVYWLALRYRPRQAPHAAMARGGGELGAARAVASAALSLVSRLDSAGYPADALDQFELGQELLVALNAGDPSPGEVRESWRDWSTGHLQQVCYEPHRSLDPAGLLDRWAPEAAFTCSSYTLSRTPRGRIRSASALRVAGPDAGGLESPVPAVRANGRHREFVLRTLPLAVP
;
A
#
# COMPACT_ATOMS: atom_id res chain seq x y z
N MET A 1 7.00 59.61 -44.42
CA MET A 1 7.06 58.48 -45.39
C MET A 1 7.46 57.24 -44.52
N VAL A 2 6.43 56.54 -44.04
CA VAL A 2 6.59 55.41 -43.10
C VAL A 2 6.12 54.16 -43.83
N THR A 3 7.05 53.25 -44.09
CA THR A 3 6.83 52.01 -44.84
C THR A 3 6.32 50.96 -43.85
N ALA A 4 5.09 50.49 -44.04
CA ALA A 4 4.51 49.41 -43.29
C ALA A 4 5.07 48.05 -43.77
N MET A 5 5.71 47.25 -42.88
CA MET A 5 6.06 45.88 -43.12
C MET A 5 4.89 44.96 -42.73
N THR A 6 4.28 44.37 -43.71
CA THR A 6 3.29 43.31 -43.57
C THR A 6 3.96 41.99 -43.25
N SER A 7 3.70 41.45 -42.06
CA SER A 7 4.11 40.13 -41.64
C SER A 7 3.17 39.07 -42.23
N HIS A 8 3.68 38.22 -43.10
CA HIS A 8 3.00 37.00 -43.58
C HIS A 8 3.13 35.91 -42.51
N ALA A 9 2.00 35.57 -41.88
CA ALA A 9 1.89 34.35 -41.08
C ALA A 9 1.77 33.14 -42.03
N ALA A 10 2.65 32.17 -41.88
CA ALA A 10 2.59 30.89 -42.55
C ALA A 10 1.47 30.01 -41.96
N PRO A 11 0.72 29.25 -42.79
CA PRO A 11 -0.31 28.36 -42.29
C PRO A 11 0.31 27.17 -41.51
N ALA A 12 -0.25 26.87 -40.32
CA ALA A 12 0.06 25.68 -39.54
C ALA A 12 -0.33 24.44 -40.33
N ALA A 13 0.64 23.61 -40.63
CA ALA A 13 0.42 22.29 -41.22
C ALA A 13 -0.29 21.40 -40.17
N GLU A 14 -1.54 21.13 -40.43
CA GLU A 14 -2.34 20.11 -39.75
C GLU A 14 -1.75 18.75 -40.10
N MET A 15 -1.01 18.16 -39.16
CA MET A 15 -0.45 16.82 -39.28
C MET A 15 -1.57 15.82 -38.98
N MET A 16 -2.28 15.39 -40.03
CA MET A 16 -3.23 14.28 -39.96
C MET A 16 -2.50 12.99 -39.58
N LEU A 17 -2.72 12.52 -38.34
CA LEU A 17 -2.33 11.18 -37.93
C LEU A 17 -3.21 10.13 -38.60
N PRO A 18 -2.67 9.02 -39.12
CA PRO A 18 -3.45 7.99 -39.78
C PRO A 18 -4.39 7.26 -38.79
N PRO A 19 -5.61 6.87 -39.23
CA PRO A 19 -6.67 6.34 -38.34
C PRO A 19 -6.53 4.85 -37.96
N ALA A 20 -5.31 4.30 -37.89
CA ALA A 20 -5.10 2.86 -37.74
C ALA A 20 -4.81 2.38 -36.30
N PHE A 21 -4.97 3.20 -35.23
CA PHE A 21 -4.58 2.80 -33.86
C PHE A 21 -5.71 2.79 -32.83
N GLN A 22 -6.96 2.66 -33.22
CA GLN A 22 -8.10 2.74 -32.30
C GLN A 22 -9.01 1.51 -32.21
N PRO A 23 -8.67 0.25 -32.26
CA PRO A 23 -9.63 -0.71 -31.69
C PRO A 23 -9.13 -1.77 -30.73
N ALA A 24 -7.93 -1.73 -30.22
CA ALA A 24 -7.44 -2.87 -29.43
C ALA A 24 -7.69 -2.80 -27.91
N VAL A 25 -8.16 -1.68 -27.36
CA VAL A 25 -8.28 -1.50 -25.90
C VAL A 25 -9.70 -1.75 -25.39
N ALA A 26 -10.73 -1.54 -26.19
CA ALA A 26 -12.13 -1.70 -25.78
C ALA A 26 -12.59 -3.17 -25.74
N GLU A 27 -12.03 -4.05 -26.57
CA GLU A 27 -12.46 -5.45 -26.66
C GLU A 27 -11.91 -6.36 -25.55
N ILE A 28 -10.83 -5.97 -24.88
CA ILE A 28 -10.21 -6.79 -23.82
C ILE A 28 -10.96 -6.70 -22.48
N VAL A 29 -11.78 -5.66 -22.28
CA VAL A 29 -12.49 -5.44 -21.00
C VAL A 29 -13.86 -6.14 -20.99
N THR A 30 -14.48 -6.42 -22.14
CA THR A 30 -15.83 -7.00 -22.23
C THR A 30 -15.85 -8.53 -22.39
N ALA A 31 -14.72 -9.20 -22.63
CA ALA A 31 -14.67 -10.67 -22.85
C ALA A 31 -14.44 -11.50 -21.57
N ALA A 32 -14.49 -10.92 -20.38
CA ALA A 32 -14.13 -11.61 -19.14
C ALA A 32 -15.19 -12.46 -18.43
N PRO A 33 -16.52 -12.46 -18.75
CA PRO A 33 -17.46 -13.26 -17.95
C PRO A 33 -17.71 -14.70 -18.41
N ALA A 34 -17.20 -15.14 -19.59
CA ALA A 34 -17.58 -16.43 -20.14
C ALA A 34 -16.64 -17.62 -19.81
N LEU A 35 -15.48 -17.37 -19.20
CA LEU A 35 -14.48 -18.43 -18.92
C LEU A 35 -14.47 -18.98 -17.49
N SER A 36 -15.42 -18.57 -16.62
CA SER A 36 -15.34 -18.89 -15.19
C SER A 36 -15.85 -20.29 -14.78
N ARG A 37 -16.49 -21.07 -15.64
CA ARG A 37 -17.01 -22.40 -15.26
C ARG A 37 -16.14 -23.59 -15.65
N GLY A 38 -15.13 -23.42 -16.49
CA GLY A 38 -14.20 -24.47 -16.86
C GLY A 38 -12.86 -24.45 -16.11
N ALA A 39 -12.53 -23.36 -15.45
CA ALA A 39 -11.21 -23.13 -14.85
C ALA A 39 -11.00 -23.83 -13.49
N ALA A 40 -12.07 -24.17 -12.78
CA ALA A 40 -11.98 -24.78 -11.45
C ALA A 40 -11.39 -26.22 -11.45
N ALA A 41 -11.44 -26.92 -12.58
CA ALA A 41 -10.94 -28.29 -12.69
C ALA A 41 -9.43 -28.38 -13.04
N LEU A 42 -8.79 -27.28 -13.46
CA LEU A 42 -7.39 -27.25 -13.88
C LEU A 42 -6.48 -26.40 -12.97
N ASP A 43 -6.99 -25.91 -11.86
CA ASP A 43 -6.23 -25.06 -10.92
C ASP A 43 -5.08 -25.79 -10.21
N TRP A 44 -5.03 -27.12 -10.30
CA TRP A 44 -3.89 -27.89 -9.82
C TRP A 44 -2.69 -27.84 -10.78
N ILE A 45 -2.91 -27.53 -12.08
CA ILE A 45 -1.85 -27.24 -13.06
C ILE A 45 -1.64 -25.73 -13.11
N ALA A 46 -1.09 -25.16 -12.03
CA ALA A 46 -0.71 -23.75 -12.08
C ALA A 46 0.33 -23.57 -13.21
N PRO A 47 0.23 -22.46 -13.96
CA PRO A 47 1.09 -22.20 -15.11
C PRO A 47 2.56 -22.32 -14.71
N VAL A 48 3.31 -23.10 -15.48
CA VAL A 48 4.76 -23.25 -15.31
C VAL A 48 5.37 -21.85 -15.41
N ARG A 49 6.08 -21.45 -14.36
CA ARG A 49 6.74 -20.15 -14.34
C ARG A 49 8.06 -20.23 -15.12
N THR A 50 8.45 -19.14 -15.75
CA THR A 50 9.69 -19.08 -16.56
C THR A 50 10.94 -19.58 -15.81
N TRP A 51 11.04 -19.36 -14.50
CA TRP A 51 12.15 -19.86 -13.69
C TRP A 51 12.11 -21.39 -13.48
N GLN A 52 10.94 -22.02 -13.54
CA GLN A 52 10.82 -23.49 -13.47
C GLN A 52 11.36 -24.13 -14.74
N THR A 53 11.05 -23.55 -15.91
CA THR A 53 11.63 -24.06 -17.17
C THR A 53 13.14 -23.92 -17.15
N VAL A 54 13.66 -22.77 -16.72
CA VAL A 54 15.12 -22.57 -16.59
C VAL A 54 15.75 -23.58 -15.61
N ALA A 55 15.07 -23.86 -14.48
CA ALA A 55 15.56 -24.85 -13.52
C ALA A 55 15.57 -26.28 -14.11
N TRP A 56 14.57 -26.65 -14.89
CA TRP A 56 14.50 -27.95 -15.56
C TRP A 56 15.53 -28.07 -16.69
N GLU A 57 15.73 -27.01 -17.48
CA GLU A 57 16.80 -26.96 -18.49
C GLU A 57 18.19 -27.10 -17.82
N ALA A 58 18.44 -26.36 -16.75
CA ALA A 58 19.67 -26.47 -15.99
C ALA A 58 19.89 -27.88 -15.41
N ALA A 59 18.82 -28.53 -14.91
CA ALA A 59 18.88 -29.93 -14.44
C ALA A 59 19.23 -30.88 -15.56
N THR A 60 18.62 -30.73 -16.73
CA THR A 60 18.91 -31.55 -17.91
C THR A 60 20.37 -31.36 -18.38
N LEU A 61 20.85 -30.13 -18.43
CA LEU A 61 22.24 -29.84 -18.78
C LEU A 61 23.23 -30.41 -17.76
N ALA A 62 22.91 -30.36 -16.46
CA ALA A 62 23.75 -30.93 -15.42
C ALA A 62 23.88 -32.47 -15.56
N VAL A 63 22.77 -33.16 -15.87
CA VAL A 63 22.76 -34.61 -16.16
C VAL A 63 23.60 -34.91 -17.41
N ALA A 64 23.36 -34.18 -18.50
CA ALA A 64 24.11 -34.36 -19.75
C ALA A 64 25.63 -34.14 -19.56
N ALA A 65 26.00 -33.11 -18.77
CA ALA A 65 27.40 -32.84 -18.49
C ALA A 65 28.07 -33.89 -17.57
N GLY A 66 27.30 -34.51 -16.69
CA GLY A 66 27.79 -35.60 -15.80
C GLY A 66 27.87 -36.94 -16.43
N TYR A 67 27.09 -37.16 -17.50
CA TYR A 67 26.96 -38.48 -18.13
C TYR A 67 28.29 -38.99 -18.72
N GLY A 68 28.62 -40.26 -18.45
CA GLY A 68 29.85 -40.91 -18.95
C GLY A 68 31.15 -40.44 -18.26
N ARG A 69 31.08 -39.65 -17.19
CA ARG A 69 32.24 -39.31 -16.35
C ARG A 69 32.46 -40.33 -15.23
N SER A 70 33.16 -39.95 -14.17
CA SER A 70 33.32 -40.86 -13.03
C SER A 70 31.99 -41.16 -12.32
N PRO A 71 31.80 -42.33 -11.70
CA PRO A 71 30.55 -42.67 -11.01
C PRO A 71 30.16 -41.64 -9.95
N LEU A 72 31.12 -41.00 -9.31
CA LEU A 72 30.89 -39.97 -8.31
C LEU A 72 30.34 -38.66 -8.92
N THR A 73 30.87 -38.22 -10.08
CA THR A 73 30.38 -37.03 -10.80
C THR A 73 29.00 -37.28 -11.39
N GLU A 74 28.73 -38.44 -11.87
CA GLU A 74 27.42 -38.83 -12.39
C GLU A 74 26.36 -38.87 -11.28
N ALA A 75 26.66 -39.49 -10.14
CA ALA A 75 25.79 -39.48 -8.97
C ALA A 75 25.53 -38.05 -8.45
N ALA A 76 26.55 -37.20 -8.39
CA ALA A 76 26.41 -35.82 -8.01
C ALA A 76 25.52 -34.97 -8.98
N ALA A 77 25.66 -35.24 -10.31
CA ALA A 77 24.85 -34.64 -11.34
C ALA A 77 23.37 -35.02 -11.21
N TYR A 78 23.08 -36.29 -11.01
CA TYR A 78 21.71 -36.80 -10.79
C TYR A 78 21.10 -36.22 -9.50
N ALA A 79 21.86 -36.23 -8.39
CA ALA A 79 21.41 -35.65 -7.12
C ALA A 79 21.11 -34.15 -7.24
N GLY A 80 22.00 -33.40 -7.89
CA GLY A 80 21.82 -31.98 -8.14
C GLY A 80 20.62 -31.66 -9.04
N ALA A 81 20.47 -32.42 -10.13
CA ALA A 81 19.31 -32.30 -11.04
C ALA A 81 18.00 -32.65 -10.34
N GLY A 82 17.97 -33.73 -9.57
CA GLY A 82 16.82 -34.14 -8.77
C GLY A 82 16.42 -33.08 -7.73
N ALA A 83 17.41 -32.47 -7.06
CA ALA A 83 17.18 -31.39 -6.11
C ALA A 83 16.59 -30.14 -6.81
N LEU A 84 17.13 -29.72 -7.97
CA LEU A 84 16.60 -28.60 -8.75
C LEU A 84 15.16 -28.85 -9.22
N VAL A 85 14.86 -30.01 -9.77
CA VAL A 85 13.51 -30.38 -10.19
C VAL A 85 12.57 -30.42 -8.97
N GLY A 86 12.99 -31.08 -7.89
CA GLY A 86 12.23 -31.17 -6.64
C GLY A 86 11.90 -29.76 -6.07
N MET A 87 12.90 -28.91 -5.90
CA MET A 87 12.72 -27.55 -5.37
C MET A 87 11.82 -26.68 -6.26
N SER A 88 11.88 -26.86 -7.57
CA SER A 88 11.06 -26.11 -8.52
C SER A 88 9.63 -26.63 -8.65
N SER A 89 9.40 -27.94 -8.45
CA SER A 89 8.12 -28.60 -8.71
C SER A 89 7.31 -28.90 -7.46
N LEU A 90 7.95 -29.25 -6.35
CA LEU A 90 7.27 -29.53 -5.09
C LEU A 90 6.60 -28.31 -4.49
N ARG A 91 5.34 -28.45 -4.12
CA ARG A 91 4.52 -27.39 -3.52
C ARG A 91 4.21 -27.70 -2.06
N VAL A 92 4.53 -26.77 -1.21
CA VAL A 92 4.19 -26.80 0.22
C VAL A 92 3.25 -25.63 0.50
N HIS A 93 2.03 -25.90 0.98
CA HIS A 93 0.99 -24.89 1.23
C HIS A 93 0.72 -23.98 0.01
N GLY A 94 0.60 -24.59 -1.19
CA GLY A 94 0.31 -23.88 -2.43
C GLY A 94 1.49 -23.11 -3.06
N ARG A 95 2.69 -23.17 -2.46
CA ARG A 95 3.92 -22.51 -2.96
C ARG A 95 4.97 -23.53 -3.32
N CYS A 96 5.77 -23.24 -4.36
CA CYS A 96 6.92 -24.07 -4.69
C CYS A 96 7.97 -23.99 -3.57
N LEU A 97 8.66 -25.09 -3.31
CA LEU A 97 9.67 -25.20 -2.26
C LEU A 97 10.75 -24.11 -2.38
N GLY A 98 11.18 -23.77 -3.61
CA GLY A 98 12.11 -22.68 -3.87
C GLY A 98 11.59 -21.28 -3.45
N GLN A 99 10.28 -21.03 -3.58
CA GLN A 99 9.67 -19.77 -3.09
C GLN A 99 9.60 -19.74 -1.56
N TRP A 100 9.38 -20.91 -0.95
CA TRP A 100 9.38 -21.05 0.49
C TRP A 100 10.78 -20.79 1.08
N THR A 101 11.84 -21.36 0.48
CA THR A 101 13.22 -21.13 0.91
C THR A 101 13.65 -19.67 0.72
N ASP A 102 13.27 -19.03 -0.39
CA ASP A 102 13.51 -17.59 -0.60
C ASP A 102 12.79 -16.73 0.47
N THR A 103 11.52 -17.03 0.74
CA THR A 103 10.75 -16.35 1.81
C THR A 103 11.43 -16.51 3.18
N GLN A 104 11.86 -17.73 3.51
CA GLN A 104 12.56 -18.04 4.75
C GLN A 104 13.91 -17.29 4.84
N GLY A 105 14.66 -17.25 3.75
CA GLY A 105 15.94 -16.53 3.67
C GLY A 105 15.75 -15.02 3.90
N ARG A 106 14.78 -14.41 3.19
CA ARG A 106 14.44 -12.98 3.36
C ARG A 106 13.95 -12.67 4.76
N TYR A 107 13.11 -13.53 5.34
CA TYR A 107 12.64 -13.35 6.72
C TYR A 107 13.80 -13.39 7.71
N ARG A 108 14.70 -14.40 7.62
CA ARG A 108 15.88 -14.51 8.49
C ARG A 108 16.80 -13.29 8.36
N TYR A 109 17.04 -12.84 7.11
CA TYR A 109 17.85 -11.64 6.87
C TYR A 109 17.24 -10.39 7.52
N ARG A 110 15.92 -10.17 7.35
CA ARG A 110 15.23 -9.03 8.00
C ARG A 110 15.31 -9.12 9.52
N LYS A 111 15.12 -10.30 10.09
CA LYS A 111 15.23 -10.52 11.55
C LYS A 111 16.63 -10.22 12.09
N LEU A 112 17.68 -10.61 11.35
CA LEU A 112 19.06 -10.27 11.73
C LEU A 112 19.31 -8.75 11.62
N ALA A 113 18.82 -8.11 10.55
CA ALA A 113 18.93 -6.66 10.37
C ALA A 113 18.18 -5.88 11.47
N ALA A 114 16.98 -6.35 11.88
CA ALA A 114 16.22 -5.76 12.98
C ALA A 114 16.96 -5.86 14.32
N ARG A 115 17.55 -7.03 14.62
CA ARG A 115 18.36 -7.21 15.84
C ARG A 115 19.54 -6.25 15.88
N ARG A 116 20.29 -6.11 14.79
CA ARG A 116 21.44 -5.16 14.70
C ARG A 116 21.01 -3.71 14.91
N ARG A 117 19.83 -3.31 14.42
CA ARG A 117 19.30 -1.96 14.66
C ARG A 117 18.90 -1.75 16.12
N ALA A 118 18.26 -2.74 16.76
CA ALA A 118 17.92 -2.68 18.17
C ALA A 118 19.18 -2.60 19.05
N GLU A 119 20.22 -3.36 18.74
CA GLU A 119 21.52 -3.31 19.41
C GLU A 119 22.20 -1.94 19.24
N ALA A 120 21.98 -1.25 18.11
CA ALA A 120 22.46 0.09 17.87
C ALA A 120 21.64 1.21 18.55
N GLY A 121 20.60 0.87 19.34
CA GLY A 121 19.78 1.83 20.07
C GLY A 121 18.95 2.77 19.22
N ALA A 122 18.72 2.44 17.94
CA ALA A 122 17.91 3.26 17.05
C ALA A 122 16.44 3.26 17.50
N ALA A 123 15.88 4.46 17.70
CA ALA A 123 14.45 4.62 17.98
C ALA A 123 13.63 3.97 16.85
N VAL A 124 12.70 3.10 17.22
CA VAL A 124 11.95 2.29 16.26
C VAL A 124 10.60 2.95 16.02
N GLU A 125 10.58 3.97 15.15
CA GLU A 125 9.32 4.45 14.61
C GLU A 125 8.72 3.41 13.66
N PRO A 126 7.44 3.03 13.82
CA PRO A 126 6.81 1.99 13.01
C PRO A 126 6.92 2.22 11.50
N LEU A 127 6.67 3.44 11.04
CA LEU A 127 6.78 3.80 9.61
C LEU A 127 8.22 3.74 9.11
N ALA A 128 9.19 4.27 9.86
CA ALA A 128 10.60 4.24 9.48
C ALA A 128 11.16 2.81 9.45
N THR A 129 10.65 1.92 10.28
CA THR A 129 11.01 0.48 10.24
C THR A 129 10.50 -0.20 8.98
N LEU A 130 9.27 0.12 8.56
CA LEU A 130 8.66 -0.43 7.35
C LEU A 130 9.22 0.19 6.08
N LEU A 131 9.42 1.49 6.08
CA LEU A 131 9.76 2.31 4.93
C LEU A 131 10.88 3.28 5.31
N PRO A 132 12.13 2.83 5.41
CA PRO A 132 13.26 3.67 5.82
C PRO A 132 13.50 4.84 4.84
N ASP A 133 13.11 4.68 3.58
CA ASP A 133 13.29 5.70 2.52
C ASP A 133 12.01 6.52 2.29
N LEU A 134 11.02 6.46 3.21
CA LEU A 134 9.79 7.23 3.09
C LEU A 134 10.08 8.71 3.37
N ALA A 135 9.82 9.56 2.39
CA ALA A 135 9.81 11.00 2.56
C ALA A 135 8.39 11.52 2.33
N LEU A 136 7.85 12.26 3.30
CA LEU A 136 6.57 12.93 3.19
C LEU A 136 6.80 14.39 2.79
N GLY A 137 6.03 14.88 1.83
CA GLY A 137 6.06 16.25 1.35
C GLY A 137 4.66 16.75 1.02
N GLY A 138 4.55 18.02 0.66
CA GLY A 138 3.31 18.63 0.23
C GLY A 138 3.46 19.35 -1.10
N TYR A 139 2.41 19.36 -1.88
CA TYR A 139 2.28 20.13 -3.09
C TYR A 139 1.04 21.03 -3.00
N VAL A 140 1.17 22.28 -3.42
CA VAL A 140 0.06 23.22 -3.53
C VAL A 140 -0.09 23.60 -4.99
N ASP A 141 -1.27 23.40 -5.56
CA ASP A 141 -1.55 23.78 -6.93
C ASP A 141 -1.86 25.30 -7.05
N ARG A 142 -2.12 25.76 -8.27
CA ARG A 142 -2.44 27.18 -8.53
C ARG A 142 -3.79 27.61 -7.96
N ALA A 143 -4.71 26.69 -7.73
CA ALA A 143 -6.02 26.93 -7.14
C ALA A 143 -5.99 26.90 -5.60
N GLY A 144 -4.82 26.59 -5.01
CA GLY A 144 -4.65 26.50 -3.57
C GLY A 144 -4.94 25.12 -2.99
N ASN A 145 -5.25 24.11 -3.82
CA ASN A 145 -5.45 22.74 -3.34
C ASN A 145 -4.15 22.17 -2.82
N ARG A 146 -4.20 21.62 -1.61
CA ARG A 146 -3.05 20.98 -0.96
C ARG A 146 -3.12 19.48 -1.18
N VAL A 147 -2.02 18.87 -1.62
CA VAL A 147 -1.92 17.42 -1.83
C VAL A 147 -0.68 16.92 -1.12
N GLY A 148 -0.84 16.00 -0.19
CA GLY A 148 0.22 15.28 0.48
C GLY A 148 0.85 14.25 -0.45
N LEU A 149 2.16 14.19 -0.43
CA LEU A 149 2.95 13.32 -1.29
C LEU A 149 3.85 12.45 -0.44
N ALA A 150 3.90 11.17 -0.77
CA ALA A 150 4.85 10.22 -0.21
C ALA A 150 5.82 9.78 -1.30
N ALA A 151 7.11 9.99 -1.10
CA ALA A 151 8.16 9.46 -1.97
C ALA A 151 8.76 8.20 -1.34
N SER A 152 8.77 7.10 -2.07
CA SER A 152 9.40 5.84 -1.65
C SER A 152 9.76 4.98 -2.86
N ASP A 153 10.89 4.26 -2.79
CA ASP A 153 11.31 3.31 -3.84
C ASP A 153 11.24 3.91 -5.26
N GLY A 154 11.69 5.16 -5.41
CA GLY A 154 11.73 5.88 -6.69
C GLY A 154 10.36 6.18 -7.29
N GLY A 155 9.29 6.13 -6.51
CA GLY A 155 7.93 6.49 -6.89
C GLY A 155 7.33 7.57 -6.00
N TRP A 156 6.38 8.30 -6.54
CA TRP A 156 5.59 9.33 -5.86
C TRP A 156 4.17 8.83 -5.67
N VAL A 157 3.62 9.02 -4.48
CA VAL A 157 2.28 8.57 -4.11
C VAL A 157 1.47 9.75 -3.60
N ALA A 158 0.21 9.82 -4.00
CA ALA A 158 -0.80 10.66 -3.38
C ALA A 158 -2.00 9.79 -3.00
N ALA A 159 -2.66 10.12 -1.91
CA ALA A 159 -3.84 9.40 -1.44
C ALA A 159 -5.04 10.34 -1.33
N VAL A 160 -6.20 9.78 -1.60
CA VAL A 160 -7.51 10.41 -1.50
C VAL A 160 -8.32 9.63 -0.49
N ARG A 161 -9.03 10.33 0.40
CA ARG A 161 -9.94 9.74 1.38
C ARG A 161 -11.38 10.06 1.00
N LEU A 162 -12.27 9.07 1.11
CA LEU A 162 -13.70 9.31 0.97
C LEU A 162 -14.27 9.96 2.22
N GLY A 163 -15.20 10.90 2.01
CA GLY A 163 -15.95 11.51 3.10
C GLY A 163 -16.84 10.51 3.83
N PRO A 164 -17.16 10.76 5.11
CA PRO A 164 -17.88 9.82 5.97
C PRO A 164 -19.39 9.69 5.67
N ALA A 165 -19.91 10.48 4.74
CA ALA A 165 -21.36 10.67 4.56
C ALA A 165 -22.07 9.55 3.79
N VAL A 166 -21.35 8.69 3.08
CA VAL A 166 -21.94 7.67 2.20
C VAL A 166 -21.23 6.34 2.43
N GLU A 167 -21.99 5.26 2.66
CA GLU A 167 -21.41 3.93 2.56
C GLU A 167 -21.30 3.58 1.06
N PRO A 168 -20.10 3.60 0.48
CA PRO A 168 -19.95 3.46 -0.95
C PRO A 168 -20.08 2.00 -1.36
N ASP A 169 -20.63 1.76 -2.56
CA ASP A 169 -20.53 0.46 -3.23
C ASP A 169 -19.08 0.20 -3.64
N ALA A 170 -18.48 -0.85 -3.07
CA ALA A 170 -17.11 -1.25 -3.37
C ALA A 170 -16.92 -1.57 -4.86
N GLY A 171 -17.93 -2.09 -5.54
CA GLY A 171 -17.91 -2.35 -6.98
C GLY A 171 -17.78 -1.08 -7.81
N ALA A 172 -18.54 -0.05 -7.46
CA ALA A 172 -18.47 1.27 -8.10
C ALA A 172 -17.10 1.92 -7.86
N LEU A 173 -16.56 1.86 -6.63
CA LEU A 173 -15.22 2.38 -6.35
C LEU A 173 -14.12 1.64 -7.14
N VAL A 174 -14.21 0.33 -7.29
CA VAL A 174 -13.30 -0.46 -8.12
C VAL A 174 -13.40 -0.03 -9.58
N ALA A 175 -14.61 0.29 -10.08
CA ALA A 175 -14.79 0.79 -11.45
C ALA A 175 -14.13 2.17 -11.64
N VAL A 176 -14.35 3.12 -10.73
CA VAL A 176 -13.70 4.45 -10.75
C VAL A 176 -12.18 4.31 -10.69
N LEU A 177 -11.65 3.43 -9.84
CA LEU A 177 -10.20 3.17 -9.75
C LEU A 177 -9.64 2.62 -11.06
N ARG A 178 -10.35 1.68 -11.72
CA ARG A 178 -9.95 1.12 -13.01
C ARG A 178 -9.94 2.17 -14.10
N GLU A 179 -10.94 3.03 -14.12
CA GLU A 179 -11.02 4.14 -15.09
C GLU A 179 -9.87 5.13 -14.88
N ALA A 180 -9.62 5.56 -13.64
CA ALA A 180 -8.49 6.44 -13.32
C ALA A 180 -7.14 5.80 -13.67
N PHE A 181 -6.99 4.48 -13.47
CA PHE A 181 -5.77 3.75 -13.82
C PHE A 181 -5.61 3.56 -15.34
N ALA A 182 -6.69 3.48 -16.09
CA ALA A 182 -6.68 3.38 -17.55
C ALA A 182 -6.31 4.70 -18.24
N ASP A 183 -6.45 5.84 -17.54
CA ASP A 183 -6.08 7.16 -18.07
C ASP A 183 -4.60 7.18 -18.48
N THR A 184 -4.36 7.57 -19.73
CA THR A 184 -3.01 7.61 -20.32
C THR A 184 -2.34 8.96 -20.22
N THR A 185 -3.07 10.00 -19.80
CA THR A 185 -2.55 11.37 -19.64
C THR A 185 -1.43 11.42 -18.58
N ILE A 186 -1.62 10.66 -17.50
CA ILE A 186 -0.60 10.43 -16.46
C ILE A 186 -0.54 8.92 -16.21
N PRO A 187 0.33 8.18 -16.94
CA PRO A 187 0.42 6.74 -16.79
C PRO A 187 0.87 6.37 -15.37
N LEU A 188 -0.06 5.87 -14.57
CA LEU A 188 0.22 5.45 -13.20
C LEU A 188 0.97 4.11 -13.19
N ALA A 189 1.92 3.96 -12.29
CA ALA A 189 2.62 2.70 -12.04
C ALA A 189 1.72 1.71 -11.30
N SER A 190 0.95 2.21 -10.33
CA SER A 190 -0.08 1.47 -9.60
C SER A 190 -1.17 2.39 -9.06
N ALA A 191 -2.35 1.81 -8.81
CA ALA A 191 -3.47 2.44 -8.14
C ALA A 191 -4.09 1.43 -7.17
N GLN A 192 -4.55 1.87 -6.02
CA GLN A 192 -5.01 1.03 -4.92
C GLN A 192 -6.30 1.58 -4.33
N LEU A 193 -7.24 0.70 -4.05
CA LEU A 193 -8.37 0.94 -3.17
C LEU A 193 -8.14 0.15 -1.89
N LEU A 194 -8.26 0.83 -0.76
CA LEU A 194 -8.05 0.30 0.57
C LEU A 194 -9.28 0.56 1.42
N VAL A 195 -9.75 -0.46 2.13
CA VAL A 195 -10.86 -0.36 3.08
C VAL A 195 -10.36 -0.83 4.44
N TRP A 196 -10.40 0.07 5.41
CA TRP A 196 -10.12 -0.23 6.79
C TRP A 196 -11.44 -0.26 7.57
N THR A 197 -11.71 -1.34 8.27
CA THR A 197 -12.96 -1.57 8.98
C THR A 197 -12.64 -1.93 10.42
N ALA A 198 -13.11 -1.14 11.37
CA ALA A 198 -13.07 -1.47 12.79
C ALA A 198 -14.46 -1.85 13.28
N ALA A 199 -14.51 -2.72 14.28
CA ALA A 199 -15.70 -2.91 15.07
C ALA A 199 -16.14 -1.55 15.60
N GLY A 200 -17.37 -1.14 15.33
CA GLY A 200 -17.93 0.05 15.97
C GLY A 200 -17.79 -0.10 17.49
N PRO A 201 -17.75 0.99 18.26
CA PRO A 201 -17.74 0.87 19.71
C PRO A 201 -18.95 0.02 20.10
N SER A 202 -18.72 -1.25 20.34
CA SER A 202 -19.69 -2.14 20.95
C SER A 202 -20.15 -1.37 22.17
N GLY A 203 -21.48 -1.10 22.27
CA GLY A 203 -22.00 -0.47 23.46
C GLY A 203 -21.47 -1.27 24.63
N ALA A 204 -20.34 -0.81 25.15
CA ALA A 204 -19.76 -1.41 26.34
C ALA A 204 -20.90 -1.43 27.34
N GLY A 205 -21.34 -2.62 27.72
CA GLY A 205 -22.23 -2.77 28.85
C GLY A 205 -21.68 -1.89 29.97
N PRO A 206 -22.53 -1.34 30.85
CA PRO A 206 -22.14 -0.29 31.77
C PRO A 206 -20.79 -0.64 32.37
N VAL A 207 -19.78 0.15 32.00
CA VAL A 207 -18.47 0.09 32.65
C VAL A 207 -18.78 0.27 34.13
N ALA A 208 -18.55 -0.76 34.91
CA ALA A 208 -18.69 -0.66 36.36
C ALA A 208 -17.98 0.63 36.76
N PRO A 209 -18.65 1.54 37.50
CA PRO A 209 -18.05 2.81 37.85
C PRO A 209 -16.68 2.53 38.44
N ALA A 210 -15.67 3.18 37.87
CA ALA A 210 -14.31 3.07 38.38
C ALA A 210 -14.37 3.31 39.91
N PRO A 211 -13.70 2.49 40.71
CA PRO A 211 -13.67 2.72 42.15
C PRO A 211 -13.19 4.16 42.40
N ASP A 212 -13.92 4.90 43.22
CA ASP A 212 -13.63 6.28 43.57
C ASP A 212 -12.13 6.40 43.84
N PRO A 213 -11.42 7.38 43.23
CA PRO A 213 -10.02 7.59 43.51
C PRO A 213 -9.87 7.86 45.02
N ALA A 214 -9.03 7.06 45.66
CA ALA A 214 -8.73 7.22 47.06
C ALA A 214 -8.38 8.69 47.34
N PRO A 215 -8.88 9.30 48.44
CA PRO A 215 -8.63 10.70 48.74
C PRO A 215 -7.13 10.97 48.77
N HIS A 216 -6.67 11.88 47.93
CA HIS A 216 -5.28 12.33 47.92
C HIS A 216 -4.93 12.88 49.28
N PRO A 217 -3.79 12.48 49.89
CA PRO A 217 -3.28 13.16 51.07
C PRO A 217 -2.97 14.63 50.71
N ALA A 218 -3.36 15.54 51.58
CA ALA A 218 -3.14 16.95 51.43
C ALA A 218 -1.64 17.27 51.22
N PRO A 219 -1.29 18.21 50.33
CA PRO A 219 0.09 18.63 50.19
C PRO A 219 0.45 19.55 51.36
N ASP A 220 1.20 19.04 52.32
CA ASP A 220 1.98 19.88 53.21
C ASP A 220 3.31 20.15 52.53
N SER A 221 3.60 21.43 52.41
CA SER A 221 4.94 22.05 52.36
C SER A 221 5.03 23.10 51.25
N ASP A 222 5.11 24.34 51.72
CA ASP A 222 5.53 25.52 50.99
C ASP A 222 6.91 25.32 50.35
N PRO A 223 7.12 25.68 49.06
CA PRO A 223 8.45 25.81 48.49
C PRO A 223 9.05 27.18 48.77
N ASP A 224 10.26 27.15 49.31
CA ASP A 224 11.19 28.23 49.52
C ASP A 224 11.48 29.03 48.23
N PRO A 225 11.38 30.38 48.17
CA PRO A 225 11.60 31.15 46.96
C PRO A 225 13.06 31.59 46.85
N ALA A 226 13.97 30.74 46.45
CA ALA A 226 15.34 31.12 46.11
C ALA A 226 15.98 30.11 45.16
N ASP A 227 15.67 30.17 43.88
CA ASP A 227 16.68 29.97 42.84
C ASP A 227 16.10 30.27 41.43
N LEU A 228 16.07 31.59 41.05
CA LEU A 228 15.82 32.03 39.73
C LEU A 228 17.15 32.42 39.04
N THR A 229 17.85 31.42 38.50
CA THR A 229 18.91 31.69 37.53
C THR A 229 18.42 31.26 36.17
N ALA A 230 17.88 32.23 35.43
CA ALA A 230 17.46 32.05 34.04
C ALA A 230 18.68 31.92 33.12
N THR A 231 18.89 30.74 32.58
CA THR A 231 19.80 30.50 31.44
C THR A 231 19.00 30.68 30.15
N VAL A 232 19.16 31.86 29.52
CA VAL A 232 18.60 32.15 28.19
C VAL A 232 19.42 31.39 27.14
N THR A 233 18.91 30.27 26.66
CA THR A 233 19.45 29.60 25.49
C THR A 233 18.71 30.14 24.26
N HIS A 234 19.43 30.92 23.44
CA HIS A 234 18.94 31.34 22.13
C HIS A 234 18.79 30.14 21.22
N ALA A 235 17.57 29.64 21.04
CA ALA A 235 17.22 28.73 19.96
C ALA A 235 17.01 29.55 18.68
N VAL A 236 17.92 29.40 17.72
CA VAL A 236 17.78 29.92 16.35
C VAL A 236 16.64 29.17 15.70
N MET A 237 15.49 29.81 15.52
CA MET A 237 14.36 29.29 14.75
C MET A 237 14.72 29.29 13.26
N PRO A 238 14.48 28.20 12.51
CA PRO A 238 14.56 28.22 11.06
C PRO A 238 13.42 29.09 10.49
N PRO A 239 13.67 29.89 9.43
CA PRO A 239 12.65 30.72 8.81
C PRO A 239 11.67 29.88 8.04
N GLY A 240 10.38 29.91 8.40
CA GLY A 240 9.31 29.26 7.63
C GLY A 240 8.10 28.75 8.40
N SER A 241 7.96 29.03 9.69
CA SER A 241 6.76 28.65 10.46
C SER A 241 5.61 29.61 10.16
N PHE A 242 4.82 29.33 9.15
CA PHE A 242 3.53 29.98 8.95
C PHE A 242 2.50 29.38 9.93
N PRO A 243 1.64 30.21 10.58
CA PRO A 243 0.59 29.70 11.43
C PRO A 243 -0.40 28.87 10.58
N SER A 244 -0.45 27.57 10.84
CA SER A 244 -1.43 26.66 10.28
C SER A 244 -2.81 27.08 10.80
N GLN A 245 -3.66 27.66 9.94
CA GLN A 245 -5.08 27.78 10.23
C GLN A 245 -5.65 26.34 10.22
N ALA A 246 -5.76 25.77 11.40
CA ALA A 246 -6.45 24.50 11.59
C ALA A 246 -7.91 24.67 11.14
N LYS A 247 -8.27 24.03 10.04
CA LYS A 247 -9.66 23.86 9.62
C LYS A 247 -10.39 23.19 10.79
N PRO A 248 -11.53 23.71 11.29
CA PRO A 248 -12.23 23.08 12.40
C PRO A 248 -12.60 21.66 12.00
N GLN A 249 -12.05 20.69 12.72
CA GLN A 249 -12.46 19.29 12.56
C GLN A 249 -13.94 19.19 12.93
N PRO A 250 -14.79 18.61 12.08
CA PRO A 250 -16.17 18.37 12.43
C PRO A 250 -16.21 17.45 13.65
N SER A 251 -16.76 17.93 14.75
CA SER A 251 -17.05 17.14 15.94
C SER A 251 -18.02 16.05 15.55
N ILE A 252 -17.53 14.84 15.38
CA ILE A 252 -18.34 13.66 15.08
C ILE A 252 -19.06 13.28 16.36
N THR A 253 -20.29 13.79 16.53
CA THR A 253 -21.21 13.34 17.56
C THR A 253 -21.67 11.93 17.19
N PRO A 254 -21.39 10.94 18.00
CA PRO A 254 -21.66 9.56 17.63
C PRO A 254 -23.16 9.24 17.73
N ALA A 255 -23.79 8.81 16.62
CA ALA A 255 -25.16 8.30 16.59
C ALA A 255 -25.26 6.87 17.17
N PRO A 256 -26.35 6.49 17.88
CA PRO A 256 -26.40 5.30 18.74
C PRO A 256 -26.69 3.95 18.05
N ASN A 257 -26.62 3.84 16.73
CA ASN A 257 -26.85 2.56 16.05
C ASN A 257 -25.75 2.33 15.00
N ARG A 258 -24.68 1.57 15.36
CA ARG A 258 -23.45 1.62 14.58
C ARG A 258 -23.03 0.24 14.13
N GLY A 259 -23.21 0.06 12.84
CA GLY A 259 -22.43 -0.87 12.05
C GLY A 259 -20.91 -0.61 12.18
N PRO A 260 -20.07 -1.44 11.56
CA PRO A 260 -18.63 -1.25 11.58
C PRO A 260 -18.27 0.12 11.02
N MET A 261 -17.28 0.78 11.66
CA MET A 261 -16.71 2.02 11.13
C MET A 261 -15.81 1.67 9.95
N ARG A 262 -16.05 2.28 8.79
CA ARG A 262 -15.26 2.05 7.57
C ARG A 262 -14.58 3.33 7.12
N VAL A 263 -13.31 3.19 6.72
CA VAL A 263 -12.53 4.26 6.09
C VAL A 263 -12.02 3.75 4.75
N TYR A 264 -12.20 4.56 3.73
CA TYR A 264 -11.82 4.23 2.36
C TYR A 264 -10.72 5.19 1.88
N TRP A 265 -9.63 4.63 1.37
CA TRP A 265 -8.58 5.39 0.72
C TRP A 265 -8.35 4.88 -0.70
N LEU A 266 -8.13 5.81 -1.61
CA LEU A 266 -7.63 5.53 -2.94
C LEU A 266 -6.22 6.13 -3.07
N ALA A 267 -5.23 5.31 -3.31
CA ALA A 267 -3.85 5.76 -3.47
C ALA A 267 -3.39 5.58 -4.92
N LEU A 268 -2.71 6.58 -5.45
CA LEU A 268 -2.16 6.58 -6.80
C LEU A 268 -0.64 6.69 -6.72
N ARG A 269 0.06 5.84 -7.46
CA ARG A 269 1.52 5.84 -7.51
C ARG A 269 2.00 6.12 -8.93
N TYR A 270 2.87 7.11 -9.04
CA TYR A 270 3.55 7.46 -10.27
C TYR A 270 5.05 7.15 -10.15
N ARG A 271 5.64 6.55 -11.19
CA ARG A 271 7.08 6.28 -11.28
C ARG A 271 7.67 6.99 -12.49
N PRO A 272 8.49 8.04 -12.33
CA PRO A 272 9.07 8.79 -13.44
C PRO A 272 9.86 7.91 -14.42
N ARG A 273 10.52 6.87 -13.93
CA ARG A 273 11.28 5.92 -14.78
C ARG A 273 10.40 5.12 -15.73
N GLN A 274 9.13 4.90 -15.40
CA GLN A 274 8.18 4.15 -16.25
C GLN A 274 7.44 5.06 -17.24
N ALA A 275 7.24 6.33 -16.91
CA ALA A 275 6.49 7.29 -17.72
C ALA A 275 7.12 8.69 -17.63
N PRO A 276 8.35 8.90 -18.14
CA PRO A 276 9.09 10.15 -17.94
C PRO A 276 8.42 11.36 -18.55
N HIS A 277 7.66 11.20 -19.65
CA HIS A 277 7.08 12.35 -20.37
C HIS A 277 6.04 13.08 -19.52
N ALA A 278 5.27 12.40 -18.66
CA ALA A 278 4.29 13.06 -17.82
C ALA A 278 4.96 14.01 -16.80
N ALA A 279 6.11 13.64 -16.27
CA ALA A 279 6.94 14.52 -15.41
C ALA A 279 7.58 15.65 -16.24
N MET A 280 8.15 15.34 -17.39
CA MET A 280 8.80 16.34 -18.25
C MET A 280 7.81 17.42 -18.73
N ALA A 281 6.59 17.06 -19.12
CA ALA A 281 5.53 18.00 -19.49
C ALA A 281 5.11 18.93 -18.33
N ARG A 282 5.50 18.61 -17.09
CA ARG A 282 5.16 19.37 -15.87
C ARG A 282 6.37 20.03 -15.20
N GLY A 283 7.47 20.21 -15.95
CA GLY A 283 8.67 20.89 -15.50
C GLY A 283 9.85 19.96 -15.19
N GLY A 284 9.69 18.63 -15.38
CA GLY A 284 10.76 17.65 -15.22
C GLY A 284 11.19 17.40 -13.77
N GLY A 285 12.09 16.43 -13.60
CA GLY A 285 12.67 16.09 -12.29
C GLY A 285 11.64 15.68 -11.24
N GLU A 286 11.98 15.85 -10.00
CA GLU A 286 11.12 15.52 -8.85
C GLU A 286 9.87 16.39 -8.79
N LEU A 287 10.01 17.69 -9.09
CA LEU A 287 8.89 18.62 -9.11
C LEU A 287 7.87 18.24 -10.19
N GLY A 288 8.32 17.85 -11.38
CA GLY A 288 7.43 17.39 -12.43
C GLY A 288 6.72 16.08 -12.06
N ALA A 289 7.39 15.18 -11.37
CA ALA A 289 6.80 13.93 -10.86
C ALA A 289 5.77 14.20 -9.75
N ALA A 290 6.08 15.10 -8.82
CA ALA A 290 5.18 15.55 -7.77
C ALA A 290 3.89 16.18 -8.35
N ARG A 291 4.05 17.08 -9.35
CA ARG A 291 2.92 17.68 -10.08
C ARG A 291 2.08 16.63 -10.83
N ALA A 292 2.71 15.63 -11.39
CA ALA A 292 2.01 14.57 -12.12
C ALA A 292 1.10 13.78 -11.17
N VAL A 293 1.61 13.28 -10.06
CA VAL A 293 0.79 12.48 -9.13
C VAL A 293 -0.26 13.33 -8.42
N ALA A 294 0.05 14.58 -8.07
CA ALA A 294 -0.93 15.50 -7.49
C ALA A 294 -2.08 15.81 -8.45
N SER A 295 -1.77 16.06 -9.74
CA SER A 295 -2.81 16.24 -10.77
C SER A 295 -3.67 14.99 -10.95
N ALA A 296 -3.08 13.80 -10.89
CA ALA A 296 -3.82 12.53 -10.95
C ALA A 296 -4.76 12.37 -9.74
N ALA A 297 -4.30 12.72 -8.53
CA ALA A 297 -5.12 12.65 -7.33
C ALA A 297 -6.29 13.63 -7.37
N LEU A 298 -6.08 14.88 -7.80
CA LEU A 298 -7.16 15.85 -7.96
C LEU A 298 -8.16 15.45 -9.06
N SER A 299 -7.68 14.85 -10.16
CA SER A 299 -8.56 14.26 -11.17
C SER A 299 -9.39 13.10 -10.62
N LEU A 300 -8.80 12.26 -9.74
CA LEU A 300 -9.52 11.19 -9.07
C LEU A 300 -10.60 11.73 -8.13
N VAL A 301 -10.32 12.79 -7.35
CA VAL A 301 -11.32 13.47 -6.51
C VAL A 301 -12.50 13.92 -7.36
N SER A 302 -12.25 14.62 -8.48
CA SER A 302 -13.32 15.07 -9.38
C SER A 302 -14.14 13.92 -9.97
N ARG A 303 -13.53 12.78 -10.27
CA ARG A 303 -14.24 11.58 -10.77
C ARG A 303 -15.11 10.96 -9.66
N LEU A 304 -14.59 10.89 -8.44
CA LEU A 304 -15.34 10.40 -7.28
C LEU A 304 -16.54 11.28 -6.98
N ASP A 305 -16.36 12.60 -6.95
CA ASP A 305 -17.45 13.56 -6.75
C ASP A 305 -18.52 13.43 -7.84
N SER A 306 -18.10 13.30 -9.10
CA SER A 306 -19.02 13.08 -10.24
C SER A 306 -19.78 11.75 -10.15
N ALA A 307 -19.19 10.75 -9.48
CA ALA A 307 -19.84 9.47 -9.19
C ALA A 307 -20.70 9.50 -7.92
N GLY A 308 -20.82 10.64 -7.23
CA GLY A 308 -21.59 10.82 -6.01
C GLY A 308 -20.88 10.41 -4.73
N TYR A 309 -19.55 10.27 -4.78
CA TYR A 309 -18.71 9.94 -3.62
C TYR A 309 -17.84 11.14 -3.24
N PRO A 310 -18.28 11.99 -2.29
CA PRO A 310 -17.45 13.10 -1.83
C PRO A 310 -16.09 12.60 -1.34
N ALA A 311 -15.04 13.22 -1.82
CA ALA A 311 -13.68 12.78 -1.53
C ALA A 311 -12.72 13.96 -1.47
N ASP A 312 -11.70 13.86 -0.64
CA ASP A 312 -10.66 14.88 -0.47
C ASP A 312 -9.28 14.25 -0.70
N ALA A 313 -8.40 14.97 -1.39
CA ALA A 313 -6.99 14.62 -1.42
C ALA A 313 -6.38 14.94 -0.04
N LEU A 314 -5.70 13.95 0.55
CA LEU A 314 -5.03 14.14 1.83
C LEU A 314 -3.90 15.16 1.68
N ASP A 315 -3.76 16.07 2.65
CA ASP A 315 -2.57 16.92 2.74
C ASP A 315 -1.38 16.14 3.35
N GLN A 316 -0.21 16.78 3.46
CA GLN A 316 1.01 16.13 3.98
C GLN A 316 0.83 15.60 5.40
N PHE A 317 0.19 16.37 6.28
CA PHE A 317 -0.01 15.98 7.67
C PHE A 317 -1.05 14.88 7.78
N GLU A 318 -2.17 15.03 7.08
CA GLU A 318 -3.24 14.04 7.02
C GLU A 318 -2.72 12.71 6.46
N LEU A 319 -1.94 12.74 5.37
CA LEU A 319 -1.34 11.52 4.82
C LEU A 319 -0.45 10.81 5.84
N GLY A 320 0.35 11.55 6.59
CA GLY A 320 1.16 10.99 7.68
C GLY A 320 0.31 10.33 8.76
N GLN A 321 -0.75 11.01 9.19
CA GLN A 321 -1.68 10.47 10.20
C GLN A 321 -2.44 9.24 9.69
N GLU A 322 -2.93 9.27 8.46
CA GLU A 322 -3.67 8.14 7.88
C GLU A 322 -2.78 6.90 7.68
N LEU A 323 -1.49 7.09 7.39
CA LEU A 323 -0.53 5.99 7.38
C LEU A 323 -0.36 5.36 8.76
N LEU A 324 -0.31 6.17 9.83
CA LEU A 324 -0.24 5.67 11.20
C LEU A 324 -1.55 4.99 11.62
N VAL A 325 -2.71 5.55 11.27
CA VAL A 325 -4.02 4.92 11.50
C VAL A 325 -4.11 3.57 10.78
N ALA A 326 -3.77 3.54 9.49
CA ALA A 326 -3.78 2.31 8.71
C ALA A 326 -2.82 1.25 9.28
N LEU A 327 -1.72 1.67 9.90
CA LEU A 327 -0.75 0.78 10.56
C LEU A 327 -1.18 0.38 11.98
N ASN A 328 -2.18 1.05 12.56
CA ASN A 328 -2.54 1.00 13.98
C ASN A 328 -1.39 1.43 14.89
N ALA A 329 -0.72 2.51 14.52
CA ALA A 329 0.40 3.08 15.25
C ALA A 329 0.12 4.53 15.71
N GLY A 330 -1.15 4.93 15.75
CA GLY A 330 -1.58 6.27 16.18
C GLY A 330 -1.62 6.45 17.71
N ASP A 331 -1.33 5.41 18.49
CA ASP A 331 -1.21 5.49 19.93
C ASP A 331 0.08 6.27 20.31
N PRO A 332 0.03 7.23 21.25
CA PRO A 332 1.20 7.97 21.72
C PRO A 332 2.29 7.09 22.36
N SER A 333 1.98 5.85 22.70
CA SER A 333 2.96 4.83 23.10
C SER A 333 3.09 3.78 21.98
N PRO A 334 3.74 4.10 20.85
CA PRO A 334 3.93 3.13 19.80
C PRO A 334 4.75 1.97 20.36
N GLY A 335 4.09 0.86 20.59
CA GLY A 335 4.76 -0.36 21.02
C GLY A 335 5.79 -0.79 19.97
N GLU A 336 6.72 -1.60 20.39
CA GLU A 336 7.74 -2.16 19.53
C GLU A 336 7.10 -2.85 18.28
N VAL A 337 7.59 -2.48 17.11
CA VAL A 337 7.24 -3.19 15.87
C VAL A 337 7.94 -4.53 15.85
N ARG A 338 7.19 -5.62 15.87
CA ARG A 338 7.73 -6.97 15.87
C ARG A 338 7.20 -7.79 14.70
N GLU A 339 8.11 -8.35 13.89
CA GLU A 339 7.77 -9.32 12.85
C GLU A 339 8.06 -10.74 13.36
N SER A 340 7.03 -11.59 13.40
CA SER A 340 7.17 -13.03 13.58
C SER A 340 6.96 -13.75 12.24
N TRP A 341 7.17 -15.08 12.21
CA TRP A 341 6.86 -15.90 11.04
C TRP A 341 5.36 -15.92 10.76
N ARG A 342 4.52 -15.87 11.81
CA ARG A 342 3.07 -16.07 11.75
C ARG A 342 2.26 -14.79 11.82
N ASP A 343 2.84 -13.70 12.29
CA ASP A 343 2.15 -12.44 12.56
C ASP A 343 3.10 -11.23 12.46
N TRP A 344 2.50 -10.07 12.50
CA TRP A 344 3.11 -8.76 12.66
C TRP A 344 2.47 -8.07 13.86
N SER A 345 3.21 -7.39 14.71
CA SER A 345 2.63 -6.64 15.82
C SER A 345 3.09 -5.19 15.81
N THR A 346 2.16 -4.30 16.16
CA THR A 346 2.40 -2.88 16.44
C THR A 346 1.65 -2.55 17.72
N GLY A 347 2.34 -2.05 18.73
CA GLY A 347 1.72 -1.85 20.03
C GLY A 347 1.22 -3.17 20.62
N HIS A 348 -0.01 -3.14 21.11
CA HIS A 348 -0.67 -4.28 21.76
C HIS A 348 -1.42 -5.21 20.79
N LEU A 349 -1.57 -4.83 19.50
CA LEU A 349 -2.29 -5.63 18.53
C LEU A 349 -1.36 -6.51 17.70
N GLN A 350 -1.77 -7.76 17.58
CA GLN A 350 -1.19 -8.71 16.64
C GLN A 350 -1.98 -8.66 15.34
N GLN A 351 -1.27 -8.70 14.21
CA GLN A 351 -1.85 -8.54 12.88
C GLN A 351 -1.47 -9.75 12.03
N VAL A 352 -2.45 -10.39 11.46
CA VAL A 352 -2.26 -11.52 10.55
C VAL A 352 -2.62 -11.09 9.15
N CYS A 353 -1.70 -11.31 8.22
CA CYS A 353 -1.91 -10.99 6.82
C CYS A 353 -2.24 -12.24 6.01
N TYR A 354 -3.08 -12.06 5.00
CA TYR A 354 -3.56 -13.11 4.13
C TYR A 354 -3.44 -12.70 2.66
N GLU A 355 -3.16 -13.67 1.82
CA GLU A 355 -3.25 -13.56 0.37
C GLU A 355 -4.60 -14.13 -0.08
N PRO A 356 -5.59 -13.28 -0.45
CA PRO A 356 -6.89 -13.73 -0.90
C PRO A 356 -6.78 -14.58 -2.17
N HIS A 357 -7.71 -15.52 -2.34
CA HIS A 357 -7.74 -16.33 -3.55
C HIS A 357 -8.01 -15.47 -4.78
N ARG A 358 -7.33 -15.73 -5.89
CA ARG A 358 -7.40 -14.89 -7.11
C ARG A 358 -8.75 -14.88 -7.79
N SER A 359 -9.58 -15.89 -7.55
CA SER A 359 -10.95 -15.97 -8.07
C SER A 359 -11.95 -15.12 -7.28
N LEU A 360 -11.53 -14.54 -6.16
CA LEU A 360 -12.40 -13.70 -5.35
C LEU A 360 -12.64 -12.37 -6.08
N ASP A 361 -13.92 -11.99 -6.18
CA ASP A 361 -14.27 -10.68 -6.69
C ASP A 361 -13.72 -9.57 -5.79
N PRO A 362 -13.05 -8.54 -6.35
CA PRO A 362 -12.52 -7.44 -5.56
C PRO A 362 -13.54 -6.72 -4.70
N ALA A 363 -14.76 -6.48 -5.21
CA ALA A 363 -15.83 -5.84 -4.43
C ALA A 363 -16.20 -6.71 -3.23
N GLY A 364 -16.45 -8.00 -3.46
CA GLY A 364 -16.77 -8.93 -2.39
C GLY A 364 -15.66 -9.10 -1.34
N LEU A 365 -14.38 -8.89 -1.71
CA LEU A 365 -13.29 -8.84 -0.75
C LEU A 365 -13.35 -7.57 0.12
N LEU A 366 -13.56 -6.41 -0.51
CA LEU A 366 -13.52 -5.12 0.16
C LEU A 366 -14.70 -4.91 1.12
N ASP A 367 -15.82 -5.57 0.86
CA ASP A 367 -17.00 -5.55 1.73
C ASP A 367 -16.90 -6.49 2.94
N ARG A 368 -15.97 -7.44 2.92
CA ARG A 368 -15.81 -8.42 4.00
C ARG A 368 -14.93 -7.89 5.13
N TRP A 369 -15.36 -8.18 6.35
CA TRP A 369 -14.60 -7.89 7.55
C TRP A 369 -14.79 -8.99 8.59
N ALA A 370 -13.92 -9.08 9.57
CA ALA A 370 -13.97 -10.03 10.67
C ALA A 370 -14.58 -9.34 11.91
N PRO A 371 -15.78 -9.69 12.34
CA PRO A 371 -16.48 -9.02 13.47
C PRO A 371 -15.75 -9.14 14.81
N GLU A 372 -15.02 -10.23 15.01
CA GLU A 372 -14.21 -10.52 16.21
C GLU A 372 -12.84 -9.82 16.23
N ALA A 373 -12.46 -9.23 15.10
CA ALA A 373 -11.21 -8.52 14.99
C ALA A 373 -11.32 -7.07 15.50
N ALA A 374 -10.25 -6.54 16.06
CA ALA A 374 -10.16 -5.12 16.39
C ALA A 374 -10.28 -4.26 15.13
N PHE A 375 -9.65 -4.71 14.03
CA PHE A 375 -9.87 -4.15 12.70
C PHE A 375 -9.55 -5.16 11.60
N THR A 376 -10.14 -4.93 10.44
CA THR A 376 -9.82 -5.62 9.19
C THR A 376 -9.41 -4.58 8.15
N CYS A 377 -8.33 -4.83 7.42
CA CYS A 377 -7.87 -3.96 6.34
C CYS A 377 -7.75 -4.75 5.05
N SER A 378 -8.57 -4.41 4.06
CA SER A 378 -8.62 -5.05 2.75
C SER A 378 -8.10 -4.12 1.68
N SER A 379 -7.31 -4.61 0.73
CA SER A 379 -6.83 -3.82 -0.39
C SER A 379 -6.95 -4.52 -1.73
N TYR A 380 -7.22 -3.72 -2.76
CA TYR A 380 -7.18 -4.10 -4.16
C TYR A 380 -6.25 -3.14 -4.90
N THR A 381 -5.23 -3.67 -5.55
CA THR A 381 -4.20 -2.87 -6.21
C THR A 381 -4.08 -3.28 -7.68
N LEU A 382 -4.13 -2.28 -8.56
CA LEU A 382 -3.79 -2.39 -9.97
C LEU A 382 -2.34 -1.95 -10.16
N SER A 383 -1.60 -2.64 -11.01
CA SER A 383 -0.20 -2.28 -11.32
C SER A 383 0.15 -2.57 -12.78
N ARG A 384 1.05 -1.77 -13.36
CA ARG A 384 1.61 -2.00 -14.68
C ARG A 384 2.92 -2.77 -14.57
N THR A 385 3.03 -3.85 -15.30
CA THR A 385 4.33 -4.54 -15.46
C THR A 385 5.25 -3.72 -16.37
N PRO A 386 6.57 -3.96 -16.36
CA PRO A 386 7.50 -3.32 -17.31
C PRO A 386 7.13 -3.52 -18.79
N ARG A 387 6.35 -4.56 -19.12
CA ARG A 387 5.84 -4.84 -20.47
C ARG A 387 4.45 -4.21 -20.71
N GLY A 388 3.99 -3.28 -19.88
CA GLY A 388 2.70 -2.60 -20.01
C GLY A 388 1.46 -3.41 -19.62
N ARG A 389 1.59 -4.70 -19.26
CA ARG A 389 0.43 -5.52 -18.84
C ARG A 389 -0.09 -5.07 -17.49
N ILE A 390 -1.41 -5.00 -17.35
CA ILE A 390 -2.07 -4.71 -16.09
C ILE A 390 -2.14 -5.99 -15.26
N ARG A 391 -1.81 -5.89 -14.00
CA ARG A 391 -1.98 -6.96 -13.00
C ARG A 391 -2.79 -6.41 -11.84
N SER A 392 -3.65 -7.25 -11.29
CA SER A 392 -4.32 -6.99 -10.04
C SER A 392 -3.71 -7.85 -8.93
N ALA A 393 -3.69 -7.30 -7.73
CA ALA A 393 -3.30 -7.99 -6.51
C ALA A 393 -4.23 -7.56 -5.38
N SER A 394 -4.51 -8.47 -4.48
CA SER A 394 -5.31 -8.21 -3.29
C SER A 394 -4.52 -8.60 -2.05
N ALA A 395 -4.76 -7.90 -0.96
CA ALA A 395 -4.22 -8.23 0.35
C ALA A 395 -5.30 -8.03 1.41
N LEU A 396 -5.21 -8.84 2.45
CA LEU A 396 -6.10 -8.76 3.60
C LEU A 396 -5.26 -8.81 4.87
N ARG A 397 -5.57 -7.96 5.83
CA ARG A 397 -4.95 -7.92 7.15
C ARG A 397 -6.03 -7.86 8.21
N VAL A 398 -5.93 -8.74 9.19
CA VAL A 398 -6.85 -8.85 10.33
C VAL A 398 -6.03 -8.62 11.60
N ALA A 399 -6.51 -7.80 12.49
CA ALA A 399 -5.81 -7.43 13.72
C ALA A 399 -6.67 -7.69 14.96
N GLY A 400 -6.01 -8.11 16.03
CA GLY A 400 -6.64 -8.35 17.33
C GLY A 400 -5.62 -8.53 18.43
N PRO A 401 -6.05 -8.72 19.67
CA PRO A 401 -5.16 -8.90 20.82
C PRO A 401 -4.35 -10.21 20.73
N ASP A 402 -4.87 -11.23 20.07
CA ASP A 402 -4.23 -12.53 19.87
C ASP A 402 -4.30 -12.98 18.43
N ALA A 403 -3.14 -13.28 17.81
CA ALA A 403 -3.04 -13.79 16.45
C ALA A 403 -3.55 -15.23 16.27
N GLY A 404 -3.68 -15.98 17.35
CA GLY A 404 -4.09 -17.40 17.33
C GLY A 404 -5.52 -17.60 16.86
N GLY A 405 -6.42 -16.69 17.24
CA GLY A 405 -7.84 -16.72 16.91
C GLY A 405 -8.23 -15.90 15.67
N LEU A 406 -7.28 -15.21 15.04
CA LEU A 406 -7.59 -14.37 13.87
C LEU A 406 -7.65 -15.21 12.60
N GLU A 407 -8.85 -15.38 12.07
CA GLU A 407 -9.10 -16.07 10.82
C GLU A 407 -9.44 -15.06 9.69
N SER A 408 -9.23 -15.53 8.46
CA SER A 408 -9.62 -14.75 7.29
C SER A 408 -11.13 -14.84 7.06
N PRO A 409 -11.85 -13.72 6.92
CA PRO A 409 -13.28 -13.72 6.61
C PRO A 409 -13.59 -14.16 5.16
N VAL A 410 -12.57 -14.46 4.38
CA VAL A 410 -12.66 -14.92 2.98
C VAL A 410 -11.68 -16.07 2.73
N PRO A 411 -11.91 -16.87 1.66
CA PRO A 411 -10.92 -17.87 1.24
C PRO A 411 -9.57 -17.22 0.92
N ALA A 412 -8.55 -17.52 1.74
CA ALA A 412 -7.24 -16.90 1.64
C ALA A 412 -6.13 -17.77 2.24
N VAL A 413 -4.90 -17.52 1.85
CA VAL A 413 -3.71 -18.21 2.37
C VAL A 413 -2.95 -17.26 3.29
N ARG A 414 -2.65 -17.71 4.51
CA ARG A 414 -1.86 -16.92 5.48
C ARG A 414 -0.48 -16.59 4.91
N ALA A 415 -0.09 -15.32 5.03
CA ALA A 415 1.14 -14.79 4.45
C ALA A 415 2.38 -15.06 5.32
N ASN A 416 2.55 -16.28 5.84
CA ASN A 416 3.64 -16.66 6.71
C ASN A 416 5.02 -16.24 6.15
N GLY A 417 5.81 -15.54 6.97
CA GLY A 417 7.14 -14.99 6.62
C GLY A 417 7.10 -13.80 5.66
N ARG A 418 5.90 -13.33 5.24
CA ARG A 418 5.69 -12.21 4.31
C ARG A 418 4.78 -11.13 4.91
N HIS A 419 4.56 -11.14 6.23
CA HIS A 419 3.63 -10.21 6.86
C HIS A 419 4.00 -8.76 6.56
N ARG A 420 5.28 -8.39 6.61
CA ARG A 420 5.76 -7.05 6.25
C ARG A 420 5.32 -6.62 4.84
N GLU A 421 5.42 -7.51 3.84
CA GLU A 421 5.02 -7.24 2.46
C GLU A 421 3.53 -6.93 2.38
N PHE A 422 2.70 -7.71 3.08
CA PHE A 422 1.25 -7.53 3.09
C PHE A 422 0.81 -6.33 3.94
N VAL A 423 1.51 -6.01 5.02
CA VAL A 423 1.29 -4.76 5.76
C VAL A 423 1.51 -3.57 4.82
N LEU A 424 2.59 -3.54 4.05
CA LEU A 424 2.85 -2.49 3.07
C LEU A 424 1.75 -2.39 2.00
N ARG A 425 1.22 -3.54 1.54
CA ARG A 425 0.10 -3.59 0.58
C ARG A 425 -1.23 -3.16 1.17
N THR A 426 -1.34 -3.05 2.48
CA THR A 426 -2.51 -2.55 3.21
C THR A 426 -2.27 -1.19 3.85
N LEU A 427 -1.32 -0.42 3.32
CA LEU A 427 -1.16 1.02 3.56
C LEU A 427 -1.56 1.80 2.31
N PRO A 428 -2.06 3.04 2.43
CA PRO A 428 -2.45 3.87 1.28
C PRO A 428 -1.23 4.41 0.51
N LEU A 429 -0.41 3.49 -0.01
CA LEU A 429 0.85 3.76 -0.73
C LEU A 429 0.89 3.13 -2.12
N ALA A 430 -0.19 2.47 -2.54
CA ALA A 430 -0.30 1.77 -3.82
C ALA A 430 0.91 0.86 -4.12
N VAL A 431 1.38 0.12 -3.11
CA VAL A 431 2.48 -0.86 -3.26
C VAL A 431 1.90 -2.11 -3.93
N PRO A 432 2.44 -2.56 -5.09
CA PRO A 432 1.93 -3.71 -5.85
C PRO A 432 2.26 -5.08 -5.23
#